data_bb8182e6df15eb6549377d0b39098d68
#
_entry.id   bb8182e6df15eb6549377d0b39098d68
#
_cell.length_a   1.000
_cell.length_b   1.000
_cell.length_c   1.000
_cell.angle_alpha   90.00
_cell.angle_beta   90.00
_cell.angle_gamma   90.00
#
_symmetry.space_group_name_H-M   'P 1'
#
loop_
_entity.id
_entity.type
_entity.pdbx_description
1 polymer ?
#
loop_
_entity_poly.entity_id
_entity_poly.type
_entity_poly.pdbx_seq_one_letter_code
_entity_poly.pdbx_strand_id
1 'polypeptide(L)'
;MLLGGALLLRLVLALVTDGYPYDMSCFVAWGDKLAAEGPAAFYSEGYFADYPPGYLWVLGLVGAIRAALHIAYESKWTYFLLALVPSLCDCGLAWLVYRTAKRSSRGVKEHTALVLTAFTAFNPLMLFDTGVWKQIDGAFALPLVLCFVLLEQRRYLPAAVLYGVALAIKPQALLFGPVLAVCYLAAITLEKDRLRAFGRCFGGAALALLPPLLTGLPFFGVVQLIPKLIDKYTGTMSGYPYATINAFNWLAALGGNWKGQADPALFGISWQQLGCLNILLVTAGLAYFAVRSVRGGWFSPLLLAAYYGIGIFTLAHCMHERYMVPGVLLTLLAAAHWNDIRLYAAGVGLSLTGFINLATVYSQTGTSDEWLTSATSSTVAVLTGLGETVCFVLLIFAVWDIARHGHTLALPETKPETAPPVPAPQPKWTRRELGA
;
A
#
# COMPACT_ATOMS: atom_id res chain seq x y z
N MET A 1 7.48 7.29 -23.65
CA MET A 1 7.04 6.06 -24.35
C MET A 1 6.67 4.93 -23.35
N LEU A 2 7.54 4.50 -22.43
CA LEU A 2 7.31 3.40 -21.49
C LEU A 2 6.02 3.55 -20.67
N LEU A 3 5.81 4.67 -19.99
CA LEU A 3 4.60 4.92 -19.19
C LEU A 3 3.33 5.01 -20.04
N GLY A 4 3.44 5.56 -21.26
CA GLY A 4 2.32 5.61 -22.22
C GLY A 4 1.91 4.21 -22.68
N GLY A 5 2.87 3.31 -22.94
CA GLY A 5 2.61 1.91 -23.27
C GLY A 5 1.97 1.15 -22.09
N ALA A 6 2.46 1.40 -20.86
CA ALA A 6 1.90 0.79 -19.67
C ALA A 6 0.45 1.25 -19.36
N LEU A 7 0.17 2.54 -19.57
CA LEU A 7 -1.19 3.08 -19.49
C LEU A 7 -2.10 2.46 -20.55
N LEU A 8 -1.65 2.46 -21.81
CA LEU A 8 -2.43 1.88 -22.91
C LEU A 8 -2.78 0.40 -22.63
N LEU A 9 -1.81 -0.39 -22.16
CA LEU A 9 -2.07 -1.80 -21.80
C LEU A 9 -3.15 -1.93 -20.73
N ARG A 10 -3.10 -1.13 -19.65
CA ARG A 10 -4.12 -1.13 -18.59
C ARG A 10 -5.51 -0.78 -19.13
N LEU A 11 -5.59 0.25 -19.96
CA LEU A 11 -6.86 0.69 -20.53
C LEU A 11 -7.42 -0.32 -21.52
N VAL A 12 -6.56 -1.01 -22.30
CA VAL A 12 -6.99 -2.15 -23.15
C VAL A 12 -7.51 -3.30 -22.29
N LEU A 13 -6.77 -3.69 -21.24
CA LEU A 13 -7.23 -4.73 -20.30
C LEU A 13 -8.57 -4.34 -19.67
N ALA A 14 -8.74 -3.08 -19.27
CA ALA A 14 -10.00 -2.58 -18.71
C ALA A 14 -11.19 -2.69 -19.70
N LEU A 15 -10.95 -2.58 -21.02
CA LEU A 15 -11.97 -2.72 -22.05
C LEU A 15 -12.30 -4.18 -22.39
N VAL A 16 -11.33 -5.10 -22.21
CA VAL A 16 -11.52 -6.52 -22.64
C VAL A 16 -11.85 -7.48 -21.48
N THR A 17 -11.79 -6.99 -20.21
CA THR A 17 -12.17 -7.76 -19.02
C THR A 17 -13.37 -7.14 -18.30
N ASP A 18 -14.09 -7.92 -17.49
CA ASP A 18 -15.29 -7.45 -16.81
C ASP A 18 -15.06 -6.92 -15.38
N GLY A 19 -13.82 -7.07 -14.86
CA GLY A 19 -13.51 -6.73 -13.49
C GLY A 19 -13.97 -7.80 -12.49
N TYR A 20 -13.71 -7.56 -11.21
CA TYR A 20 -14.18 -8.44 -10.14
C TYR A 20 -15.65 -8.12 -9.84
N PRO A 21 -16.60 -9.05 -10.04
CA PRO A 21 -18.03 -8.75 -10.09
C PRO A 21 -18.53 -8.00 -8.85
N TYR A 22 -18.11 -8.39 -7.65
CA TYR A 22 -18.56 -7.76 -6.41
C TYR A 22 -18.09 -6.32 -6.29
N ASP A 23 -16.80 -6.06 -6.57
CA ASP A 23 -16.26 -4.72 -6.51
C ASP A 23 -16.89 -3.82 -7.58
N MET A 24 -17.10 -4.37 -8.79
CA MET A 24 -17.73 -3.63 -9.87
C MET A 24 -19.18 -3.26 -9.52
N SER A 25 -19.96 -4.18 -8.97
CA SER A 25 -21.34 -3.90 -8.55
C SER A 25 -21.38 -2.81 -7.47
N CYS A 26 -20.49 -2.87 -6.47
CA CYS A 26 -20.39 -1.86 -5.44
C CYS A 26 -19.99 -0.50 -6.02
N PHE A 27 -18.92 -0.43 -6.82
CA PHE A 27 -18.40 0.82 -7.35
C PHE A 27 -19.40 1.53 -8.27
N VAL A 28 -20.09 0.79 -9.11
CA VAL A 28 -21.12 1.35 -9.98
C VAL A 28 -22.32 1.83 -9.17
N ALA A 29 -22.84 0.99 -8.25
CA ALA A 29 -23.96 1.37 -7.39
C ALA A 29 -23.67 2.60 -6.52
N TRP A 30 -22.47 2.66 -5.94
CA TRP A 30 -22.05 3.82 -5.14
C TRP A 30 -21.88 5.08 -5.99
N GLY A 31 -21.30 4.97 -7.18
CA GLY A 31 -21.17 6.07 -8.11
C GLY A 31 -22.51 6.64 -8.55
N ASP A 32 -23.43 5.75 -8.97
CA ASP A 32 -24.77 6.13 -9.43
C ASP A 32 -25.61 6.76 -8.31
N LYS A 33 -25.59 6.16 -7.10
CA LYS A 33 -26.29 6.72 -5.94
C LYS A 33 -25.78 8.11 -5.58
N LEU A 34 -24.43 8.27 -5.53
CA LEU A 34 -23.85 9.58 -5.20
C LEU A 34 -24.17 10.63 -6.26
N ALA A 35 -24.17 10.25 -7.55
CA ALA A 35 -24.52 11.16 -8.64
C ALA A 35 -26.02 11.55 -8.64
N ALA A 36 -26.90 10.63 -8.27
CA ALA A 36 -28.37 10.85 -8.28
C ALA A 36 -28.87 11.56 -7.02
N GLU A 37 -28.38 11.14 -5.83
CA GLU A 37 -28.96 11.58 -4.56
C GLU A 37 -28.07 12.59 -3.82
N GLY A 38 -26.81 12.74 -4.24
CA GLY A 38 -25.83 13.60 -3.61
C GLY A 38 -25.24 13.03 -2.31
N PRO A 39 -24.22 13.71 -1.74
CA PRO A 39 -23.44 13.17 -0.63
C PRO A 39 -24.24 13.03 0.67
N ALA A 40 -25.16 13.94 0.96
CA ALA A 40 -25.92 13.94 2.23
C ALA A 40 -26.86 12.73 2.38
N ALA A 41 -27.34 12.16 1.25
CA ALA A 41 -28.22 10.99 1.23
C ALA A 41 -27.46 9.66 1.02
N PHE A 42 -26.16 9.71 0.77
CA PHE A 42 -25.39 8.53 0.35
C PHE A 42 -25.36 7.42 1.41
N TYR A 43 -24.96 7.71 2.66
CA TYR A 43 -24.89 6.75 3.75
C TYR A 43 -26.24 6.61 4.45
N SER A 44 -27.26 6.13 3.73
CA SER A 44 -28.58 5.85 4.30
C SER A 44 -28.56 4.55 5.13
N GLU A 45 -29.53 4.41 6.01
CA GLU A 45 -29.68 3.22 6.86
C GLU A 45 -29.87 1.95 5.99
N GLY A 46 -29.14 0.88 6.31
CA GLY A 46 -29.17 -0.38 5.58
C GLY A 46 -28.41 -0.37 4.24
N TYR A 47 -27.88 0.77 3.79
CA TYR A 47 -27.08 0.81 2.55
C TYR A 47 -25.63 0.43 2.80
N PHE A 48 -25.18 -0.63 2.14
CA PHE A 48 -23.79 -1.10 2.24
C PHE A 48 -22.83 -0.18 1.51
N ALA A 49 -21.90 0.40 2.24
CA ALA A 49 -20.73 1.10 1.68
C ALA A 49 -19.61 1.07 2.73
N ASP A 50 -18.59 0.26 2.53
CA ASP A 50 -17.46 0.12 3.46
C ASP A 50 -16.34 1.16 3.25
N TYR A 51 -16.34 1.87 2.12
CA TYR A 51 -15.35 2.91 1.84
C TYR A 51 -15.66 4.21 2.58
N PRO A 52 -14.61 4.93 3.06
CA PRO A 52 -14.74 6.30 3.53
C PRO A 52 -14.98 7.26 2.36
N PRO A 53 -15.41 8.51 2.64
CA PRO A 53 -15.88 9.47 1.62
C PRO A 53 -14.89 9.84 0.51
N GLY A 54 -13.57 9.69 0.72
CA GLY A 54 -12.57 10.24 -0.20
C GLY A 54 -12.66 9.73 -1.63
N TYR A 55 -12.68 8.40 -1.82
CA TYR A 55 -12.76 7.84 -3.18
C TYR A 55 -14.18 7.86 -3.77
N LEU A 56 -15.20 7.97 -2.93
CA LEU A 56 -16.59 8.09 -3.40
C LEU A 56 -16.79 9.30 -4.33
N TRP A 57 -16.02 10.38 -4.15
CA TRP A 57 -16.06 11.52 -5.07
C TRP A 57 -15.62 11.16 -6.49
N VAL A 58 -14.64 10.28 -6.64
CA VAL A 58 -14.21 9.75 -7.95
C VAL A 58 -15.31 8.86 -8.53
N LEU A 59 -15.88 7.97 -7.71
CA LEU A 59 -16.99 7.11 -8.14
C LEU A 59 -18.23 7.91 -8.53
N GLY A 60 -18.56 8.95 -7.76
CA GLY A 60 -19.67 9.86 -8.09
C GLY A 60 -19.46 10.61 -9.39
N LEU A 61 -18.21 11.03 -9.69
CA LEU A 61 -17.88 11.60 -11.00
C LEU A 61 -18.07 10.58 -12.14
N VAL A 62 -17.66 9.33 -11.93
CA VAL A 62 -17.92 8.24 -12.92
C VAL A 62 -19.42 8.03 -13.10
N GLY A 63 -20.21 7.98 -12.02
CA GLY A 63 -21.67 7.90 -12.06
C GLY A 63 -22.31 9.05 -12.85
N ALA A 64 -21.87 10.29 -12.58
CA ALA A 64 -22.34 11.47 -13.30
C ALA A 64 -22.02 11.43 -14.82
N ILE A 65 -20.79 11.00 -15.18
CA ILE A 65 -20.40 10.82 -16.59
C ILE A 65 -21.27 9.74 -17.26
N ARG A 66 -21.49 8.61 -16.56
CA ARG A 66 -22.34 7.53 -17.07
C ARG A 66 -23.77 8.00 -17.30
N ALA A 67 -24.35 8.72 -16.37
CA ALA A 67 -25.68 9.29 -16.49
C ALA A 67 -25.78 10.27 -17.67
N ALA A 68 -24.82 11.18 -17.79
CA ALA A 68 -24.81 12.20 -18.85
C ALA A 68 -24.62 11.60 -20.26
N LEU A 69 -23.85 10.52 -20.38
CA LEU A 69 -23.57 9.84 -21.65
C LEU A 69 -24.44 8.59 -21.90
N HIS A 70 -25.41 8.32 -21.03
CA HIS A 70 -26.29 7.13 -21.07
C HIS A 70 -25.52 5.81 -21.17
N ILE A 71 -24.38 5.69 -20.46
CA ILE A 71 -23.55 4.48 -20.46
C ILE A 71 -24.21 3.43 -19.53
N ALA A 72 -24.50 2.25 -20.08
CA ALA A 72 -25.13 1.16 -19.33
C ALA A 72 -24.28 0.65 -18.17
N TYR A 73 -24.93 0.05 -17.17
CA TYR A 73 -24.30 -0.46 -15.93
C TYR A 73 -23.14 -1.43 -16.23
N GLU A 74 -23.34 -2.44 -17.04
CA GLU A 74 -22.36 -3.48 -17.40
C GLU A 74 -21.57 -3.16 -18.69
N SER A 75 -21.51 -1.88 -19.07
CA SER A 75 -20.77 -1.46 -20.27
C SER A 75 -19.25 -1.52 -20.06
N LYS A 76 -18.52 -1.92 -21.11
CA LYS A 76 -17.05 -1.85 -21.12
C LYS A 76 -16.54 -0.41 -20.89
N TRP A 77 -17.31 0.60 -21.27
CA TRP A 77 -17.01 2.00 -20.99
C TRP A 77 -17.12 2.34 -19.49
N THR A 78 -18.07 1.71 -18.76
CA THR A 78 -18.16 1.82 -17.31
C THR A 78 -16.88 1.29 -16.66
N TYR A 79 -16.45 0.10 -17.06
CA TYR A 79 -15.24 -0.54 -16.54
C TYR A 79 -13.97 0.23 -16.90
N PHE A 80 -13.92 0.81 -18.10
CA PHE A 80 -12.85 1.71 -18.51
C PHE A 80 -12.78 2.96 -17.62
N LEU A 81 -13.90 3.62 -17.34
CA LEU A 81 -13.94 4.81 -16.49
C LEU A 81 -13.51 4.50 -15.06
N LEU A 82 -13.92 3.37 -14.50
CA LEU A 82 -13.52 2.93 -13.16
C LEU A 82 -12.00 2.65 -13.07
N ALA A 83 -11.42 2.05 -14.10
CA ALA A 83 -9.99 1.73 -14.14
C ALA A 83 -9.08 2.94 -14.47
N LEU A 84 -9.63 4.04 -15.00
CA LEU A 84 -8.83 5.15 -15.52
C LEU A 84 -7.99 5.83 -14.44
N VAL A 85 -8.59 6.22 -13.31
CA VAL A 85 -7.89 6.93 -12.24
C VAL A 85 -6.82 6.04 -11.57
N PRO A 86 -7.11 4.78 -11.17
CA PRO A 86 -6.09 3.88 -10.66
C PRO A 86 -4.95 3.63 -11.66
N SER A 87 -5.24 3.48 -12.96
CA SER A 87 -4.23 3.28 -14.01
C SER A 87 -3.27 4.47 -14.15
N LEU A 88 -3.79 5.70 -14.04
CA LEU A 88 -2.97 6.91 -14.03
C LEU A 88 -2.09 6.98 -12.78
N CYS A 89 -2.63 6.57 -11.62
CA CYS A 89 -1.88 6.50 -10.38
C CYS A 89 -0.74 5.48 -10.44
N ASP A 90 -0.96 4.32 -11.06
CA ASP A 90 0.09 3.31 -11.29
C ASP A 90 1.23 3.84 -12.15
N CYS A 91 0.92 4.59 -13.20
CA CYS A 91 1.94 5.26 -14.00
C CYS A 91 2.72 6.30 -13.18
N GLY A 92 2.01 7.01 -12.29
CA GLY A 92 2.63 7.93 -11.33
C GLY A 92 3.58 7.23 -10.37
N LEU A 93 3.20 6.04 -9.86
CA LEU A 93 4.04 5.20 -9.01
C LEU A 93 5.29 4.69 -9.74
N ALA A 94 5.15 4.23 -10.97
CA ALA A 94 6.30 3.81 -11.79
C ALA A 94 7.26 5.00 -12.08
N TRP A 95 6.73 6.18 -12.37
CA TRP A 95 7.54 7.39 -12.50
C TRP A 95 8.24 7.76 -11.19
N LEU A 96 7.59 7.55 -10.04
CA LEU A 96 8.17 7.82 -8.74
C LEU A 96 9.35 6.89 -8.43
N VAL A 97 9.28 5.61 -8.85
CA VAL A 97 10.41 4.67 -8.76
C VAL A 97 11.60 5.19 -9.59
N TYR A 98 11.37 5.64 -10.83
CA TYR A 98 12.42 6.25 -11.64
C TYR A 98 13.07 7.46 -10.94
N ARG A 99 12.23 8.39 -10.45
CA ARG A 99 12.70 9.60 -9.75
C ARG A 99 13.50 9.27 -8.49
N THR A 100 13.08 8.24 -7.74
CA THR A 100 13.77 7.78 -6.54
C THR A 100 15.13 7.17 -6.89
N ALA A 101 15.20 6.30 -7.90
CA ALA A 101 16.43 5.72 -8.40
C ALA A 101 17.43 6.80 -8.87
N LYS A 102 16.97 7.78 -9.64
CA LYS A 102 17.80 8.89 -10.14
C LYS A 102 18.31 9.83 -9.05
N ARG A 103 17.63 9.90 -7.93
CA ARG A 103 18.03 10.71 -6.77
C ARG A 103 18.82 9.93 -5.72
N SER A 104 18.95 8.63 -5.91
CA SER A 104 19.73 7.78 -5.02
C SER A 104 21.21 8.16 -5.06
N SER A 105 21.80 8.39 -3.89
CA SER A 105 23.25 8.61 -3.74
C SER A 105 24.04 7.29 -3.79
N ARG A 106 23.36 6.15 -3.99
CA ARG A 106 23.96 4.80 -4.01
C ARG A 106 24.40 4.37 -5.41
N GLY A 107 24.53 5.30 -6.36
CA GLY A 107 25.08 5.03 -7.68
C GLY A 107 24.19 4.17 -8.58
N VAL A 108 22.86 4.31 -8.47
CA VAL A 108 21.93 3.61 -9.37
C VAL A 108 22.16 4.07 -10.80
N LYS A 109 22.58 3.15 -11.68
CA LYS A 109 22.80 3.43 -13.11
C LYS A 109 21.49 3.72 -13.81
N GLU A 110 21.53 4.51 -14.90
CA GLU A 110 20.35 4.85 -15.72
C GLU A 110 19.60 3.60 -16.19
N HIS A 111 20.34 2.62 -16.70
CA HIS A 111 19.76 1.34 -17.13
C HIS A 111 18.99 0.65 -16.00
N THR A 112 19.56 0.56 -14.80
CA THR A 112 18.90 -0.04 -13.63
C THR A 112 17.63 0.76 -13.27
N ALA A 113 17.69 2.09 -13.28
CA ALA A 113 16.53 2.93 -13.03
C ALA A 113 15.41 2.70 -14.06
N LEU A 114 15.77 2.58 -15.35
CA LEU A 114 14.81 2.28 -16.42
C LEU A 114 14.22 0.88 -16.31
N VAL A 115 15.03 -0.15 -15.98
CA VAL A 115 14.55 -1.52 -15.77
C VAL A 115 13.57 -1.59 -14.60
N LEU A 116 13.90 -0.95 -13.47
CA LEU A 116 12.98 -0.88 -12.33
C LEU A 116 11.68 -0.17 -12.65
N THR A 117 11.78 0.93 -13.40
CA THR A 117 10.59 1.68 -13.85
C THR A 117 9.74 0.82 -14.77
N ALA A 118 10.37 0.11 -15.72
CA ALA A 118 9.67 -0.80 -16.62
C ALA A 118 9.02 -1.94 -15.83
N PHE A 119 9.77 -2.56 -14.90
CA PHE A 119 9.21 -3.61 -14.03
C PHE A 119 8.03 -3.10 -13.21
N THR A 120 8.09 -1.88 -12.66
CA THR A 120 6.97 -1.31 -11.89
C THR A 120 5.79 -0.96 -12.80
N ALA A 121 6.04 -0.37 -13.97
CA ALA A 121 5.02 0.02 -14.93
C ALA A 121 4.26 -1.19 -15.52
N PHE A 122 4.96 -2.31 -15.72
CA PHE A 122 4.42 -3.57 -16.22
C PHE A 122 4.37 -4.66 -15.14
N ASN A 123 4.36 -4.27 -13.87
CA ASN A 123 4.29 -5.19 -12.75
C ASN A 123 3.04 -6.07 -12.85
N PRO A 124 3.17 -7.41 -12.82
CA PRO A 124 2.02 -8.29 -13.04
C PRO A 124 0.94 -8.14 -11.96
N LEU A 125 1.32 -7.91 -10.69
CA LEU A 125 0.38 -7.63 -9.61
C LEU A 125 -0.42 -6.36 -9.92
N MET A 126 0.26 -5.25 -10.23
CA MET A 126 -0.39 -3.96 -10.49
C MET A 126 -1.23 -3.95 -11.77
N LEU A 127 -0.75 -4.61 -12.83
CA LEU A 127 -1.52 -4.75 -14.08
C LEU A 127 -2.80 -5.54 -13.85
N PHE A 128 -2.72 -6.60 -13.06
CA PHE A 128 -3.88 -7.42 -12.75
C PHE A 128 -4.86 -6.70 -11.83
N ASP A 129 -4.37 -6.09 -10.76
CA ASP A 129 -5.17 -5.35 -9.80
C ASP A 129 -5.97 -4.21 -10.46
N THR A 130 -5.29 -3.38 -11.23
CA THR A 130 -5.89 -2.17 -11.83
C THR A 130 -6.58 -2.45 -13.18
N GLY A 131 -5.94 -3.24 -14.06
CA GLY A 131 -6.41 -3.46 -15.43
C GLY A 131 -7.45 -4.57 -15.54
N VAL A 132 -7.30 -5.65 -14.79
CA VAL A 132 -8.18 -6.84 -14.85
C VAL A 132 -9.23 -6.81 -13.76
N TRP A 133 -8.81 -6.71 -12.48
CA TRP A 133 -9.71 -6.65 -11.32
C TRP A 133 -10.46 -5.32 -11.23
N LYS A 134 -9.80 -4.22 -11.64
CA LYS A 134 -10.28 -2.83 -11.61
C LYS A 134 -10.43 -2.27 -10.19
N GLN A 135 -9.49 -2.64 -9.32
CA GLN A 135 -9.41 -2.10 -7.97
C GLN A 135 -8.77 -0.72 -7.94
N ILE A 136 -9.01 -0.03 -6.83
CA ILE A 136 -8.53 1.33 -6.59
C ILE A 136 -7.18 1.38 -5.85
N ASP A 137 -6.49 0.23 -5.71
CA ASP A 137 -5.30 0.15 -4.88
C ASP A 137 -4.16 1.03 -5.39
N GLY A 138 -4.03 1.25 -6.69
CA GLY A 138 -3.12 2.25 -7.27
C GLY A 138 -3.44 3.67 -6.81
N ALA A 139 -4.71 4.05 -6.77
CA ALA A 139 -5.15 5.38 -6.32
C ALA A 139 -4.94 5.57 -4.81
N PHE A 140 -5.07 4.51 -4.02
CA PHE A 140 -4.75 4.49 -2.59
C PHE A 140 -3.24 4.51 -2.33
N ALA A 141 -2.49 3.68 -3.05
CA ALA A 141 -1.06 3.51 -2.84
C ALA A 141 -0.27 4.77 -3.21
N LEU A 142 -0.67 5.53 -4.24
CA LEU A 142 0.07 6.71 -4.70
C LEU A 142 0.26 7.76 -3.58
N PRO A 143 -0.77 8.28 -2.92
CA PRO A 143 -0.59 9.25 -1.83
C PRO A 143 0.13 8.64 -0.62
N LEU A 144 -0.12 7.38 -0.28
CA LEU A 144 0.57 6.70 0.82
C LEU A 144 2.07 6.56 0.56
N VAL A 145 2.46 6.12 -0.62
CA VAL A 145 3.85 5.95 -1.02
C VAL A 145 4.56 7.30 -1.14
N LEU A 146 3.90 8.31 -1.73
CA LEU A 146 4.40 9.69 -1.77
C LEU A 146 4.62 10.27 -0.37
N CYS A 147 3.78 9.93 0.61
CA CYS A 147 4.00 10.30 2.01
C CYS A 147 5.38 9.83 2.48
N PHE A 148 5.71 8.56 2.29
CA PHE A 148 7.00 8.02 2.73
C PHE A 148 8.19 8.54 1.92
N VAL A 149 8.02 8.83 0.62
CA VAL A 149 9.04 9.53 -0.19
C VAL A 149 9.29 10.94 0.34
N LEU A 150 8.26 11.66 0.77
CA LEU A 150 8.42 13.00 1.35
C LEU A 150 9.05 12.94 2.77
N LEU A 151 8.73 11.92 3.57
CA LEU A 151 9.39 11.68 4.85
C LEU A 151 10.88 11.37 4.67
N GLU A 152 11.25 10.59 3.64
CA GLU A 152 12.65 10.35 3.26
C GLU A 152 13.37 11.68 2.94
N GLN A 153 12.67 12.63 2.34
CA GLN A 153 13.14 13.98 2.04
C GLN A 153 13.00 14.97 3.22
N ARG A 154 12.62 14.50 4.42
CA ARG A 154 12.35 15.31 5.63
C ARG A 154 11.23 16.36 5.46
N ARG A 155 10.33 16.16 4.52
CA ARG A 155 9.19 17.05 4.24
C ARG A 155 7.95 16.58 5.00
N TYR A 156 7.94 16.79 6.30
CA TYR A 156 6.95 16.22 7.23
C TYR A 156 5.52 16.69 7.00
N LEU A 157 5.28 18.01 6.86
CA LEU A 157 3.91 18.54 6.76
C LEU A 157 3.20 18.10 5.47
N PRO A 158 3.78 18.21 4.26
CA PRO A 158 3.13 17.68 3.07
C PRO A 158 3.00 16.13 3.09
N ALA A 159 3.92 15.42 3.75
CA ALA A 159 3.79 13.99 3.96
C ALA A 159 2.53 13.65 4.78
N ALA A 160 2.26 14.40 5.83
CA ALA A 160 1.05 14.23 6.65
C ALA A 160 -0.24 14.45 5.86
N VAL A 161 -0.30 15.48 5.00
CA VAL A 161 -1.45 15.71 4.11
C VAL A 161 -1.68 14.51 3.20
N LEU A 162 -0.62 13.97 2.59
CA LEU A 162 -0.73 12.81 1.71
C LEU A 162 -1.14 11.53 2.45
N TYR A 163 -0.67 11.35 3.69
CA TYR A 163 -1.19 10.28 4.55
C TYR A 163 -2.69 10.44 4.81
N GLY A 164 -3.13 11.67 5.09
CA GLY A 164 -4.54 11.98 5.24
C GLY A 164 -5.37 11.73 3.98
N VAL A 165 -4.81 12.01 2.78
CA VAL A 165 -5.46 11.65 1.50
C VAL A 165 -5.59 10.13 1.37
N ALA A 166 -4.54 9.37 1.67
CA ALA A 166 -4.60 7.90 1.66
C ALA A 166 -5.65 7.40 2.66
N LEU A 167 -5.70 7.98 3.87
CA LEU A 167 -6.69 7.65 4.88
C LEU A 167 -8.11 7.92 4.42
N ALA A 168 -8.34 9.05 3.75
CA ALA A 168 -9.66 9.40 3.18
C ALA A 168 -10.10 8.41 2.09
N ILE A 169 -9.17 7.78 1.35
CA ILE A 169 -9.47 6.81 0.28
C ILE A 169 -9.78 5.43 0.84
N LYS A 170 -8.92 4.91 1.74
CA LYS A 170 -9.09 3.55 2.33
C LYS A 170 -8.68 3.53 3.81
N PRO A 171 -9.46 2.86 4.70
CA PRO A 171 -9.09 2.66 6.11
C PRO A 171 -7.76 1.90 6.28
N GLN A 172 -7.36 1.12 5.30
CA GLN A 172 -6.10 0.38 5.25
C GLN A 172 -4.86 1.28 5.50
N ALA A 173 -4.94 2.59 5.25
CA ALA A 173 -3.88 3.54 5.59
C ALA A 173 -3.53 3.53 7.09
N LEU A 174 -4.49 3.20 7.98
CA LEU A 174 -4.25 3.07 9.43
C LEU A 174 -3.19 2.04 9.76
N LEU A 175 -3.04 0.98 8.96
CA LEU A 175 -2.00 -0.03 9.13
C LEU A 175 -0.59 0.58 9.08
N PHE A 176 -0.39 1.70 8.38
CA PHE A 176 0.89 2.40 8.29
C PHE A 176 1.08 3.49 9.35
N GLY A 177 0.10 3.70 10.23
CA GLY A 177 0.16 4.65 11.34
C GLY A 177 1.38 4.48 12.25
N PRO A 178 1.74 3.24 12.67
CA PRO A 178 2.94 3.00 13.48
C PRO A 178 4.23 3.45 12.81
N VAL A 179 4.37 3.28 11.49
CA VAL A 179 5.55 3.74 10.74
C VAL A 179 5.61 5.27 10.74
N LEU A 180 4.47 5.91 10.48
CA LEU A 180 4.36 7.37 10.53
C LEU A 180 4.76 7.91 11.91
N ALA A 181 4.22 7.33 12.99
CA ALA A 181 4.56 7.69 14.36
C ALA A 181 6.07 7.58 14.63
N VAL A 182 6.68 6.47 14.22
CA VAL A 182 8.13 6.25 14.35
C VAL A 182 8.94 7.31 13.58
N CYS A 183 8.51 7.70 12.38
CA CYS A 183 9.17 8.75 11.59
C CYS A 183 9.13 10.12 12.30
N TYR A 184 7.98 10.47 12.89
CA TYR A 184 7.87 11.73 13.65
C TYR A 184 8.63 11.68 14.98
N LEU A 185 8.61 10.55 15.69
CA LEU A 185 9.42 10.37 16.90
C LEU A 185 10.93 10.47 16.59
N ALA A 186 11.37 9.87 15.48
CA ALA A 186 12.74 10.02 15.02
C ALA A 186 13.08 11.49 14.70
N ALA A 187 12.17 12.23 14.07
CA ALA A 187 12.36 13.66 13.81
C ALA A 187 12.53 14.45 15.11
N ILE A 188 11.71 14.20 16.15
CA ILE A 188 11.83 14.85 17.46
C ILE A 188 13.19 14.54 18.13
N THR A 189 13.63 13.28 18.02
CA THR A 189 14.89 12.85 18.68
C THR A 189 16.13 13.39 17.97
N LEU A 190 16.06 13.60 16.65
CA LEU A 190 17.19 14.03 15.82
C LEU A 190 17.29 15.56 15.71
N GLU A 191 16.21 16.30 15.89
CA GLU A 191 16.20 17.76 15.80
C GLU A 191 16.76 18.42 17.06
N LYS A 192 17.58 19.48 16.90
CA LYS A 192 18.10 20.26 18.02
C LYS A 192 17.02 21.07 18.73
N ASP A 193 16.14 21.69 17.95
CA ASP A 193 14.99 22.44 18.43
C ASP A 193 13.79 21.49 18.62
N ARG A 194 13.70 20.92 19.82
CA ARG A 194 12.63 19.97 20.16
C ARG A 194 11.24 20.60 20.12
N LEU A 195 11.12 21.89 20.44
CA LEU A 195 9.82 22.58 20.41
C LEU A 195 9.32 22.70 18.97
N ARG A 196 10.21 23.07 18.05
CA ARG A 196 9.89 23.10 16.60
C ARG A 196 9.53 21.72 16.07
N ALA A 197 10.28 20.67 16.45
CA ALA A 197 9.99 19.31 16.04
C ALA A 197 8.63 18.84 16.58
N PHE A 198 8.33 19.13 17.83
CA PHE A 198 7.03 18.84 18.44
C PHE A 198 5.89 19.60 17.74
N GLY A 199 6.09 20.89 17.44
CA GLY A 199 5.12 21.67 16.67
C GLY A 199 4.85 21.09 15.28
N ARG A 200 5.87 20.56 14.61
CA ARG A 200 5.69 19.84 13.32
C ARG A 200 4.90 18.53 13.49
N CYS A 201 5.11 17.79 14.55
CA CYS A 201 4.35 16.56 14.82
C CYS A 201 2.89 16.87 15.06
N PHE A 202 2.59 17.86 15.90
CA PHE A 202 1.22 18.28 16.17
C PHE A 202 0.54 18.84 14.91
N GLY A 203 1.21 19.75 14.19
CA GLY A 203 0.73 20.29 12.92
C GLY A 203 0.57 19.19 11.86
N GLY A 204 1.46 18.21 11.83
CA GLY A 204 1.35 17.03 10.97
C GLY A 204 0.12 16.20 11.30
N ALA A 205 -0.14 15.90 12.58
CA ALA A 205 -1.34 15.17 12.99
C ALA A 205 -2.64 15.90 12.57
N ALA A 206 -2.69 17.21 12.79
CA ALA A 206 -3.83 18.03 12.36
C ALA A 206 -4.01 18.02 10.84
N LEU A 207 -2.91 18.14 10.07
CA LEU A 207 -2.94 18.11 8.62
C LEU A 207 -3.31 16.72 8.07
N ALA A 208 -2.96 15.63 8.74
CA ALA A 208 -3.36 14.28 8.35
C ALA A 208 -4.87 14.04 8.52
N LEU A 209 -5.50 14.71 9.47
CA LEU A 209 -6.95 14.63 9.67
C LEU A 209 -7.75 15.50 8.68
N LEU A 210 -7.11 16.51 8.09
CA LEU A 210 -7.82 17.47 7.24
C LEU A 210 -8.49 16.83 6.01
N PRO A 211 -7.85 15.96 5.19
CA PRO A 211 -8.50 15.33 4.03
C PRO A 211 -9.73 14.48 4.40
N PRO A 212 -9.70 13.57 5.40
CA PRO A 212 -10.91 12.85 5.83
C PRO A 212 -12.04 13.76 6.27
N LEU A 213 -11.72 14.84 7.01
CA LEU A 213 -12.72 15.82 7.47
C LEU A 213 -13.33 16.58 6.30
N LEU A 214 -12.51 17.09 5.38
CA LEU A 214 -12.99 17.84 4.22
C LEU A 214 -13.84 16.98 3.28
N THR A 215 -13.40 15.75 3.01
CA THR A 215 -14.15 14.85 2.12
C THR A 215 -15.42 14.31 2.77
N GLY A 216 -15.43 14.14 4.09
CA GLY A 216 -16.56 13.63 4.84
C GLY A 216 -17.63 14.68 5.17
N LEU A 217 -17.26 15.96 5.24
CA LEU A 217 -18.17 17.05 5.66
C LEU A 217 -19.48 17.12 4.84
N PRO A 218 -19.48 17.00 3.50
CA PRO A 218 -20.71 17.00 2.71
C PRO A 218 -21.60 15.77 2.94
N PHE A 219 -21.03 14.63 3.39
CA PHE A 219 -21.79 13.42 3.66
C PHE A 219 -22.45 13.42 5.04
N PHE A 220 -21.75 13.92 6.07
CA PHE A 220 -22.16 13.74 7.46
C PHE A 220 -22.61 15.05 8.13
N GLY A 221 -22.35 16.20 7.49
CA GLY A 221 -22.55 17.51 8.12
C GLY A 221 -21.66 17.72 9.35
N VAL A 222 -21.63 18.93 9.90
CA VAL A 222 -20.70 19.32 10.97
C VAL A 222 -20.89 18.50 12.24
N VAL A 223 -22.14 18.26 12.66
CA VAL A 223 -22.47 17.63 13.96
C VAL A 223 -22.11 16.14 13.97
N GLN A 224 -22.39 15.43 12.87
CA GLN A 224 -22.20 13.98 12.77
C GLN A 224 -20.83 13.58 12.18
N LEU A 225 -20.02 14.54 11.72
CA LEU A 225 -18.78 14.27 11.00
C LEU A 225 -17.84 13.35 11.76
N ILE A 226 -17.46 13.71 12.99
CA ILE A 226 -16.50 12.93 13.77
C ILE A 226 -17.07 11.58 14.19
N PRO A 227 -18.28 11.47 14.80
CA PRO A 227 -18.86 10.17 15.15
C PRO A 227 -18.98 9.24 13.94
N LYS A 228 -19.50 9.73 12.82
CA LYS A 228 -19.69 8.89 11.61
C LYS A 228 -18.41 8.49 10.94
N LEU A 229 -17.37 9.32 10.95
CA LEU A 229 -16.04 8.91 10.47
C LEU A 229 -15.46 7.79 11.37
N ILE A 230 -15.53 7.96 12.70
CA ILE A 230 -15.06 6.91 13.62
C ILE A 230 -15.81 5.61 13.37
N ASP A 231 -17.14 5.64 13.30
CA ASP A 231 -17.97 4.47 13.01
C ASP A 231 -17.57 3.81 11.69
N LYS A 232 -17.29 4.61 10.64
CA LYS A 232 -16.88 4.11 9.33
C LYS A 232 -15.54 3.37 9.40
N TYR A 233 -14.53 3.95 10.05
CA TYR A 233 -13.21 3.31 10.15
C TYR A 233 -13.24 2.07 11.05
N THR A 234 -13.91 2.14 12.20
CA THR A 234 -14.00 0.98 13.12
C THR A 234 -14.86 -0.13 12.55
N GLY A 235 -16.01 0.20 11.93
CA GLY A 235 -16.90 -0.77 11.30
C GLY A 235 -16.23 -1.53 10.15
N THR A 236 -15.49 -0.84 9.29
CA THR A 236 -14.76 -1.49 8.19
C THR A 236 -13.66 -2.42 8.71
N MET A 237 -12.94 -2.03 9.77
CA MET A 237 -11.89 -2.88 10.34
C MET A 237 -12.42 -4.12 11.06
N SER A 238 -13.63 -4.07 11.61
CA SER A 238 -14.26 -5.20 12.32
C SER A 238 -15.18 -6.06 11.43
N GLY A 239 -15.42 -5.63 10.19
CA GLY A 239 -16.40 -6.26 9.29
C GLY A 239 -16.05 -7.65 8.80
N TYR A 240 -14.80 -8.08 8.95
CA TYR A 240 -14.29 -9.34 8.41
C TYR A 240 -13.56 -10.17 9.48
N PRO A 241 -14.29 -10.88 10.37
CA PRO A 241 -13.73 -11.56 11.53
C PRO A 241 -13.08 -12.92 11.20
N TYR A 242 -12.19 -12.95 10.23
CA TYR A 242 -11.49 -14.16 9.78
C TYR A 242 -9.98 -14.08 10.01
N ALA A 243 -9.32 -15.23 10.05
CA ALA A 243 -7.86 -15.30 10.13
C ALA A 243 -7.22 -14.63 8.90
N THR A 244 -7.71 -14.96 7.71
CA THR A 244 -7.36 -14.26 6.47
C THR A 244 -8.51 -14.43 5.45
N ILE A 245 -8.64 -13.46 4.55
CA ILE A 245 -9.71 -13.39 3.55
C ILE A 245 -9.03 -13.41 2.18
N ASN A 246 -8.80 -14.62 1.66
CA ASN A 246 -8.10 -14.86 0.41
C ASN A 246 -6.68 -14.25 0.33
N ALA A 247 -6.11 -13.73 1.42
CA ALA A 247 -4.71 -13.34 1.43
C ALA A 247 -3.85 -14.59 1.61
N PHE A 248 -3.11 -14.98 0.58
CA PHE A 248 -2.20 -16.14 0.62
C PHE A 248 -0.91 -15.75 1.34
N ASN A 249 -1.02 -15.52 2.62
CA ASN A 249 0.05 -15.16 3.54
C ASN A 249 0.44 -16.33 4.45
N TRP A 250 1.26 -16.10 5.45
CA TRP A 250 1.67 -17.10 6.45
C TRP A 250 0.49 -17.80 7.13
N LEU A 251 -0.57 -17.05 7.51
CA LEU A 251 -1.74 -17.65 8.16
C LEU A 251 -2.52 -18.55 7.19
N ALA A 252 -2.62 -18.17 5.90
CA ALA A 252 -3.21 -19.03 4.88
C ALA A 252 -2.38 -20.29 4.66
N ALA A 253 -1.04 -20.18 4.67
CA ALA A 253 -0.15 -21.35 4.58
C ALA A 253 -0.34 -22.34 5.74
N LEU A 254 -0.76 -21.86 6.91
CA LEU A 254 -1.12 -22.69 8.07
C LEU A 254 -2.58 -23.18 8.03
N GLY A 255 -3.34 -22.91 6.97
CA GLY A 255 -4.73 -23.34 6.81
C GLY A 255 -5.77 -22.38 7.42
N GLY A 256 -5.39 -21.12 7.71
CA GLY A 256 -6.25 -20.10 8.32
C GLY A 256 -7.18 -19.39 7.32
N ASN A 257 -7.05 -19.60 6.01
CA ASN A 257 -7.90 -18.89 5.04
C ASN A 257 -9.39 -19.19 5.29
N TRP A 258 -10.19 -18.13 5.47
CA TRP A 258 -11.62 -18.17 5.83
C TRP A 258 -11.95 -18.88 7.16
N LYS A 259 -10.98 -19.13 8.02
CA LYS A 259 -11.25 -19.58 9.38
C LYS A 259 -11.67 -18.41 10.25
N GLY A 260 -12.67 -18.62 11.12
CA GLY A 260 -13.10 -17.61 12.08
C GLY A 260 -11.92 -17.17 12.95
N GLN A 261 -11.78 -15.89 13.23
CA GLN A 261 -10.67 -15.39 14.02
C GLN A 261 -10.64 -15.95 15.45
N ALA A 262 -11.81 -16.38 15.99
CA ALA A 262 -11.92 -17.02 17.31
C ALA A 262 -11.61 -18.53 17.29
N ASP A 263 -11.54 -19.15 16.10
CA ASP A 263 -11.26 -20.58 15.97
C ASP A 263 -9.83 -20.89 16.45
N PRO A 264 -9.58 -22.11 16.98
CA PRO A 264 -8.24 -22.52 17.38
C PRO A 264 -7.30 -22.61 16.17
N ALA A 265 -6.10 -22.05 16.32
CA ALA A 265 -5.01 -22.10 15.34
C ALA A 265 -3.95 -23.11 15.77
N LEU A 266 -2.84 -22.64 16.37
CA LEU A 266 -1.71 -23.45 16.82
C LEU A 266 -1.61 -23.45 18.35
N PHE A 267 -1.27 -24.59 18.93
CA PHE A 267 -1.00 -24.72 20.37
C PHE A 267 -2.16 -24.25 21.27
N GLY A 268 -3.40 -24.31 20.78
CA GLY A 268 -4.59 -23.93 21.54
C GLY A 268 -4.89 -22.42 21.60
N ILE A 269 -4.08 -21.56 20.94
CA ILE A 269 -4.40 -20.13 20.77
C ILE A 269 -5.27 -19.93 19.54
N SER A 270 -6.12 -18.87 19.57
CA SER A 270 -6.96 -18.53 18.41
C SER A 270 -6.16 -17.86 17.30
N TRP A 271 -6.73 -17.83 16.07
CA TRP A 271 -6.16 -17.09 14.95
C TRP A 271 -5.98 -15.61 15.27
N GLN A 272 -6.91 -15.00 16.00
CA GLN A 272 -6.81 -13.62 16.45
C GLN A 272 -5.62 -13.42 17.39
N GLN A 273 -5.47 -14.31 18.39
CA GLN A 273 -4.34 -14.22 19.33
C GLN A 273 -3.01 -14.38 18.62
N LEU A 274 -2.91 -15.33 17.68
CA LEU A 274 -1.72 -15.52 16.84
C LEU A 274 -1.43 -14.28 16.00
N GLY A 275 -2.44 -13.74 15.32
CA GLY A 275 -2.30 -12.53 14.52
C GLY A 275 -1.91 -11.31 15.35
N CYS A 276 -2.49 -11.12 16.54
CA CYS A 276 -2.11 -10.04 17.45
C CYS A 276 -0.65 -10.17 17.92
N LEU A 277 -0.22 -11.38 18.28
CA LEU A 277 1.18 -11.64 18.64
C LEU A 277 2.13 -11.29 17.48
N ASN A 278 1.78 -11.68 16.28
CA ASN A 278 2.54 -11.38 15.08
C ASN A 278 2.61 -9.86 14.80
N ILE A 279 1.50 -9.13 14.94
CA ILE A 279 1.48 -7.66 14.83
C ILE A 279 2.44 -7.03 15.85
N LEU A 280 2.44 -7.50 17.09
CA LEU A 280 3.37 -7.04 18.13
C LEU A 280 4.83 -7.31 17.76
N LEU A 281 5.13 -8.50 17.21
CA LEU A 281 6.48 -8.85 16.75
C LEU A 281 6.96 -7.94 15.59
N VAL A 282 6.10 -7.70 14.59
CA VAL A 282 6.42 -6.80 13.47
C VAL A 282 6.63 -5.36 13.99
N THR A 283 5.78 -4.91 14.92
CA THR A 283 5.88 -3.57 15.49
C THR A 283 7.13 -3.42 16.38
N ALA A 284 7.48 -4.44 17.15
CA ALA A 284 8.73 -4.46 17.91
C ALA A 284 9.95 -4.43 16.98
N GLY A 285 9.91 -5.18 15.88
CA GLY A 285 10.92 -5.13 14.82
C GLY A 285 11.04 -3.74 14.18
N LEU A 286 9.91 -3.07 13.89
CA LEU A 286 9.89 -1.69 13.40
C LEU A 286 10.61 -0.74 14.37
N ALA A 287 10.27 -0.81 15.66
CA ALA A 287 10.90 0.01 16.70
C ALA A 287 12.40 -0.29 16.80
N TYR A 288 12.79 -1.56 16.77
CA TYR A 288 14.21 -1.97 16.80
C TYR A 288 14.98 -1.41 15.60
N PHE A 289 14.48 -1.61 14.36
CA PHE A 289 15.14 -1.11 13.15
C PHE A 289 15.20 0.42 13.11
N ALA A 290 14.16 1.10 13.58
CA ALA A 290 14.15 2.55 13.68
C ALA A 290 15.24 3.05 14.63
N VAL A 291 15.34 2.49 15.84
CA VAL A 291 16.37 2.86 16.82
C VAL A 291 17.77 2.56 16.27
N ARG A 292 17.96 1.39 15.63
CA ARG A 292 19.26 1.02 15.07
C ARG A 292 19.67 1.94 13.92
N SER A 293 18.76 2.25 13.01
CA SER A 293 19.03 3.12 11.86
C SER A 293 19.26 4.58 12.27
N VAL A 294 18.52 5.09 13.28
CA VAL A 294 18.76 6.42 13.86
C VAL A 294 20.15 6.49 14.48
N ARG A 295 20.55 5.50 15.29
CA ARG A 295 21.88 5.46 15.92
C ARG A 295 23.00 5.30 14.90
N GLY A 296 22.78 4.54 13.85
CA GLY A 296 23.73 4.33 12.76
C GLY A 296 23.83 5.50 11.76
N GLY A 297 22.87 6.41 11.76
CA GLY A 297 22.76 7.49 10.77
C GLY A 297 22.22 7.04 9.41
N TRP A 298 21.47 5.93 9.38
CA TRP A 298 20.91 5.31 8.16
C TRP A 298 19.37 5.27 8.18
N PHE A 299 18.74 6.19 8.91
CA PHE A 299 17.29 6.23 9.06
C PHE A 299 16.60 6.45 7.71
N SER A 300 15.74 5.52 7.33
CA SER A 300 14.99 5.56 6.06
C SER A 300 13.52 5.20 6.28
N PRO A 301 12.61 6.18 6.19
CA PRO A 301 11.16 5.96 6.18
C PRO A 301 10.69 4.96 5.13
N LEU A 302 11.26 4.99 3.91
CA LEU A 302 10.91 4.05 2.83
C LEU A 302 11.23 2.60 3.22
N LEU A 303 12.40 2.36 3.79
CA LEU A 303 12.83 1.03 4.19
C LEU A 303 11.97 0.48 5.33
N LEU A 304 11.68 1.31 6.32
CA LEU A 304 10.83 0.94 7.46
C LEU A 304 9.38 0.68 7.03
N ALA A 305 8.85 1.49 6.11
CA ALA A 305 7.51 1.31 5.58
C ALA A 305 7.38 0.04 4.72
N ALA A 306 8.41 -0.29 3.93
CA ALA A 306 8.47 -1.56 3.19
C ALA A 306 8.45 -2.75 4.15
N TYR A 307 9.33 -2.76 5.15
CA TYR A 307 9.38 -3.81 6.18
C TYR A 307 8.03 -3.98 6.87
N TYR A 308 7.44 -2.88 7.34
CA TYR A 308 6.22 -2.93 8.13
C TYR A 308 5.01 -3.34 7.28
N GLY A 309 4.86 -2.75 6.08
CA GLY A 309 3.74 -3.05 5.19
C GLY A 309 3.69 -4.50 4.76
N ILE A 310 4.84 -5.07 4.36
CA ILE A 310 4.94 -6.50 4.02
C ILE A 310 4.80 -7.35 5.28
N GLY A 311 5.44 -6.98 6.40
CA GLY A 311 5.36 -7.74 7.65
C GLY A 311 3.93 -7.86 8.19
N ILE A 312 3.14 -6.79 8.13
CA ILE A 312 1.72 -6.81 8.51
C ILE A 312 0.92 -7.71 7.56
N PHE A 313 1.11 -7.58 6.24
CA PHE A 313 0.43 -8.46 5.30
C PHE A 313 0.76 -9.94 5.52
N THR A 314 2.05 -10.25 5.70
CA THR A 314 2.53 -11.62 5.89
C THR A 314 1.98 -12.26 7.16
N LEU A 315 1.97 -11.53 8.28
CA LEU A 315 1.84 -12.13 9.61
C LEU A 315 0.56 -11.77 10.34
N ALA A 316 -0.14 -10.66 9.98
CA ALA A 316 -1.35 -10.25 10.68
C ALA A 316 -2.58 -11.02 10.21
N HIS A 317 -3.60 -11.08 11.08
CA HIS A 317 -4.92 -11.59 10.73
C HIS A 317 -5.80 -10.54 10.03
N CYS A 318 -6.95 -10.93 9.51
CA CYS A 318 -7.92 -10.07 8.80
C CYS A 318 -7.33 -9.42 7.52
N MET A 319 -6.37 -10.08 6.86
CA MET A 319 -5.78 -9.58 5.64
C MET A 319 -6.55 -10.02 4.40
N HIS A 320 -6.76 -9.10 3.46
CA HIS A 320 -7.24 -9.37 2.12
C HIS A 320 -6.08 -9.50 1.13
N GLU A 321 -6.30 -10.21 0.03
CA GLU A 321 -5.31 -10.50 -1.02
C GLU A 321 -4.58 -9.26 -1.56
N ARG A 322 -5.25 -8.10 -1.60
CA ARG A 322 -4.71 -6.84 -2.17
C ARG A 322 -3.93 -5.99 -1.17
N TYR A 323 -4.02 -6.28 0.12
CA TYR A 323 -3.41 -5.42 1.17
C TYR A 323 -1.89 -5.36 1.10
N MET A 324 -1.25 -6.25 0.33
CA MET A 324 0.19 -6.20 0.09
C MET A 324 0.64 -5.13 -0.91
N VAL A 325 -0.26 -4.59 -1.77
CA VAL A 325 0.09 -3.69 -2.88
C VAL A 325 0.97 -2.50 -2.44
N PRO A 326 0.61 -1.72 -1.41
CA PRO A 326 1.48 -0.62 -0.96
C PRO A 326 2.85 -1.09 -0.45
N GLY A 327 2.89 -2.23 0.24
CA GLY A 327 4.14 -2.82 0.75
C GLY A 327 5.09 -3.24 -0.36
N VAL A 328 4.57 -3.82 -1.46
CA VAL A 328 5.34 -4.17 -2.66
C VAL A 328 5.94 -2.92 -3.30
N LEU A 329 5.14 -1.88 -3.50
CA LEU A 329 5.59 -0.62 -4.09
C LEU A 329 6.64 0.08 -3.22
N LEU A 330 6.47 0.08 -1.90
CA LEU A 330 7.45 0.60 -0.95
C LEU A 330 8.76 -0.22 -0.99
N THR A 331 8.68 -1.54 -1.18
CA THR A 331 9.85 -2.41 -1.33
C THR A 331 10.62 -2.08 -2.62
N LEU A 332 9.93 -1.87 -3.75
CA LEU A 332 10.55 -1.45 -5.02
C LEU A 332 11.17 -0.05 -4.91
N LEU A 333 10.55 0.88 -4.19
CA LEU A 333 11.11 2.20 -3.93
C LEU A 333 12.31 2.15 -2.99
N ALA A 334 12.26 1.33 -1.94
CA ALA A 334 13.42 1.08 -1.09
C ALA A 334 14.57 0.47 -1.88
N ALA A 335 14.29 -0.48 -2.79
CA ALA A 335 15.27 -1.04 -3.70
C ALA A 335 15.89 0.03 -4.62
N ALA A 336 15.07 0.91 -5.19
CA ALA A 336 15.53 2.02 -6.01
C ALA A 336 16.36 3.04 -5.22
N HIS A 337 16.04 3.25 -3.94
CA HIS A 337 16.76 4.17 -3.07
C HIS A 337 18.10 3.61 -2.57
N TRP A 338 18.08 2.35 -2.09
CA TRP A 338 19.23 1.71 -1.44
C TRP A 338 20.15 0.95 -2.40
N ASN A 339 19.71 0.64 -3.63
CA ASN A 339 20.45 -0.15 -4.63
C ASN A 339 20.95 -1.49 -4.07
N ASP A 340 20.04 -2.27 -3.47
CA ASP A 340 20.35 -3.53 -2.81
C ASP A 340 19.67 -4.70 -3.51
N ILE A 341 20.43 -5.72 -3.89
CA ILE A 341 19.93 -6.89 -4.66
C ILE A 341 18.87 -7.68 -3.91
N ARG A 342 18.92 -7.71 -2.58
CA ARG A 342 17.94 -8.42 -1.74
C ARG A 342 16.58 -7.72 -1.79
N LEU A 343 16.59 -6.38 -1.80
CA LEU A 343 15.36 -5.58 -1.95
C LEU A 343 14.77 -5.74 -3.36
N TYR A 344 15.61 -5.80 -4.40
CA TYR A 344 15.14 -6.12 -5.76
C TYR A 344 14.52 -7.51 -5.83
N ALA A 345 15.20 -8.53 -5.30
CA ALA A 345 14.70 -9.89 -5.30
C ALA A 345 13.39 -10.03 -4.49
N ALA A 346 13.32 -9.41 -3.30
CA ALA A 346 12.10 -9.39 -2.51
C ALA A 346 10.95 -8.70 -3.26
N GLY A 347 11.20 -7.52 -3.86
CA GLY A 347 10.18 -6.79 -4.62
C GLY A 347 9.64 -7.57 -5.82
N VAL A 348 10.52 -8.28 -6.55
CA VAL A 348 10.11 -9.17 -7.66
C VAL A 348 9.32 -10.36 -7.13
N GLY A 349 9.82 -11.06 -6.11
CA GLY A 349 9.14 -12.22 -5.53
C GLY A 349 7.76 -11.87 -4.98
N LEU A 350 7.64 -10.78 -4.21
CA LEU A 350 6.37 -10.27 -3.69
C LEU A 350 5.39 -9.87 -4.80
N SER A 351 5.90 -9.30 -5.90
CA SER A 351 5.05 -8.98 -7.06
C SER A 351 4.48 -10.23 -7.73
N LEU A 352 5.27 -11.30 -7.80
CA LEU A 352 4.84 -12.58 -8.38
C LEU A 352 3.87 -13.31 -7.45
N THR A 353 4.16 -13.40 -6.16
CA THR A 353 3.25 -14.06 -5.19
C THR A 353 1.93 -13.33 -5.09
N GLY A 354 1.95 -11.99 -5.08
CA GLY A 354 0.74 -11.18 -5.10
C GLY A 354 -0.08 -11.36 -6.38
N PHE A 355 0.57 -11.39 -7.55
CA PHE A 355 -0.11 -11.70 -8.81
C PHE A 355 -0.77 -13.09 -8.80
N ILE A 356 -0.04 -14.13 -8.35
CA ILE A 356 -0.59 -15.49 -8.24
C ILE A 356 -1.80 -15.50 -7.29
N ASN A 357 -1.71 -14.80 -6.16
CA ASN A 357 -2.81 -14.68 -5.22
C ASN A 357 -4.06 -14.07 -5.89
N LEU A 358 -3.93 -12.88 -6.47
CA LEU A 358 -5.05 -12.19 -7.12
C LEU A 358 -5.63 -13.01 -8.28
N ALA A 359 -4.78 -13.53 -9.16
CA ALA A 359 -5.20 -14.30 -10.31
C ALA A 359 -5.92 -15.59 -9.90
N THR A 360 -5.47 -16.27 -8.84
CA THR A 360 -6.14 -17.46 -8.31
C THR A 360 -7.53 -17.12 -7.77
N VAL A 361 -7.64 -16.08 -6.94
CA VAL A 361 -8.93 -15.64 -6.38
C VAL A 361 -9.90 -15.24 -7.50
N TYR A 362 -9.42 -14.43 -8.45
CA TYR A 362 -10.23 -13.98 -9.59
C TYR A 362 -10.73 -15.14 -10.45
N SER A 363 -9.87 -16.14 -10.74
CA SER A 363 -10.25 -17.28 -11.57
C SER A 363 -11.31 -18.19 -10.95
N GLN A 364 -11.45 -18.15 -9.63
CA GLN A 364 -12.43 -18.94 -8.88
C GLN A 364 -13.76 -18.21 -8.72
N THR A 365 -13.81 -16.91 -9.02
CA THR A 365 -15.01 -16.09 -8.94
C THR A 365 -15.96 -16.45 -10.10
N GLY A 366 -17.19 -16.79 -9.78
CA GLY A 366 -18.22 -17.14 -10.79
C GLY A 366 -18.30 -18.62 -11.18
N THR A 367 -17.46 -19.49 -10.60
CA THR A 367 -17.53 -20.94 -10.84
C THR A 367 -18.49 -21.69 -9.89
N SER A 368 -18.92 -21.05 -8.80
CA SER A 368 -19.90 -21.60 -7.84
C SER A 368 -20.55 -20.47 -7.03
N ASP A 369 -21.75 -20.73 -6.50
CA ASP A 369 -22.39 -19.87 -5.48
C ASP A 369 -21.58 -19.81 -4.17
N GLU A 370 -20.57 -20.66 -4.03
CA GLU A 370 -19.66 -20.78 -2.88
C GLU A 370 -18.30 -20.07 -3.11
N TRP A 371 -18.29 -18.93 -3.80
CA TRP A 371 -17.07 -18.15 -4.06
C TRP A 371 -16.21 -17.85 -2.82
N LEU A 372 -16.80 -17.90 -1.64
CA LEU A 372 -16.13 -17.68 -0.35
C LEU A 372 -15.24 -18.85 0.09
N THR A 373 -15.55 -20.09 -0.31
CA THR A 373 -14.96 -21.29 0.29
C THR A 373 -13.99 -22.04 -0.61
N SER A 374 -14.02 -21.81 -1.93
CA SER A 374 -13.25 -22.59 -2.90
C SER A 374 -11.72 -22.40 -2.82
N ALA A 375 -11.24 -21.25 -2.32
CA ALA A 375 -9.81 -20.96 -2.18
C ALA A 375 -9.20 -21.44 -0.84
N THR A 376 -9.98 -22.03 0.05
CA THR A 376 -9.60 -22.21 1.47
C THR A 376 -8.45 -23.16 1.75
N SER A 377 -8.14 -24.11 0.86
CA SER A 377 -7.11 -25.12 1.12
C SER A 377 -6.35 -25.56 -0.11
N SER A 378 -6.26 -24.71 -1.13
CA SER A 378 -5.53 -25.08 -2.35
C SER A 378 -4.02 -25.14 -2.09
N THR A 379 -3.35 -26.09 -2.71
CA THR A 379 -1.87 -26.17 -2.72
C THR A 379 -1.26 -24.83 -3.18
N VAL A 380 -1.92 -24.12 -4.09
CA VAL A 380 -1.51 -22.79 -4.56
C VAL A 380 -1.49 -21.79 -3.42
N ALA A 381 -2.52 -21.74 -2.56
CA ALA A 381 -2.56 -20.83 -1.42
C ALA A 381 -1.41 -21.08 -0.44
N VAL A 382 -1.13 -22.36 -0.14
CA VAL A 382 -0.03 -22.77 0.76
C VAL A 382 1.33 -22.39 0.15
N LEU A 383 1.59 -22.78 -1.10
CA LEU A 383 2.89 -22.51 -1.75
C LEU A 383 3.12 -21.02 -1.95
N THR A 384 2.08 -20.25 -2.31
CA THR A 384 2.17 -18.80 -2.47
C THR A 384 2.45 -18.13 -1.13
N GLY A 385 1.75 -18.52 -0.05
CA GLY A 385 1.96 -17.99 1.30
C GLY A 385 3.36 -18.29 1.85
N LEU A 386 3.89 -19.49 1.57
CA LEU A 386 5.28 -19.83 1.91
C LEU A 386 6.28 -19.01 1.09
N GLY A 387 6.05 -18.86 -0.23
CA GLY A 387 6.89 -18.04 -1.10
C GLY A 387 6.91 -16.58 -0.69
N GLU A 388 5.75 -16.03 -0.34
CA GLU A 388 5.60 -14.67 0.19
C GLU A 388 6.37 -14.51 1.51
N THR A 389 6.25 -15.48 2.42
CA THR A 389 7.00 -15.51 3.69
C THR A 389 8.51 -15.53 3.48
N VAL A 390 9.01 -16.31 2.51
CA VAL A 390 10.44 -16.33 2.13
C VAL A 390 10.89 -14.96 1.63
N CYS A 391 10.08 -14.27 0.81
CA CYS A 391 10.38 -12.92 0.35
C CYS A 391 10.41 -11.92 1.51
N PHE A 392 9.52 -12.04 2.49
CA PHE A 392 9.54 -11.22 3.70
C PHE A 392 10.80 -11.47 4.54
N VAL A 393 11.21 -12.72 4.72
CA VAL A 393 12.47 -13.07 5.42
C VAL A 393 13.68 -12.44 4.70
N LEU A 394 13.73 -12.50 3.38
CA LEU A 394 14.77 -11.84 2.59
C LEU A 394 14.78 -10.31 2.81
N LEU A 395 13.58 -9.70 2.85
CA LEU A 395 13.43 -8.28 3.15
C LEU A 395 13.94 -7.96 4.57
N ILE A 396 13.64 -8.79 5.57
CA ILE A 396 14.17 -8.63 6.95
C ILE A 396 15.70 -8.61 6.96
N PHE A 397 16.36 -9.51 6.26
CA PHE A 397 17.82 -9.55 6.19
C PHE A 397 18.40 -8.28 5.56
N ALA A 398 17.80 -7.77 4.49
CA ALA A 398 18.21 -6.51 3.88
C ALA A 398 18.04 -5.34 4.86
N VAL A 399 16.86 -5.23 5.49
CA VAL A 399 16.55 -4.16 6.46
C VAL A 399 17.46 -4.22 7.68
N TRP A 400 17.73 -5.41 8.19
CA TRP A 400 18.66 -5.63 9.32
C TRP A 400 20.05 -5.08 9.02
N ASP A 401 20.61 -5.45 7.88
CA ASP A 401 21.97 -5.10 7.49
C ASP A 401 22.10 -3.60 7.21
N ILE A 402 21.14 -3.04 6.48
CA ILE A 402 21.08 -1.61 6.19
C ILE A 402 20.88 -0.79 7.48
N ALA A 403 19.92 -1.17 8.33
CA ALA A 403 19.60 -0.43 9.55
C ALA A 403 20.75 -0.44 10.59
N ARG A 404 21.54 -1.52 10.63
CA ARG A 404 22.67 -1.64 11.58
C ARG A 404 23.94 -1.02 11.05
N HIS A 405 24.26 -1.23 9.79
CA HIS A 405 25.59 -0.98 9.24
C HIS A 405 25.58 -0.01 8.06
N GLY A 406 24.40 0.34 7.50
CA GLY A 406 24.30 1.07 6.24
C GLY A 406 24.83 0.26 5.05
N HIS A 407 25.01 -1.04 5.23
CA HIS A 407 25.60 -1.93 4.24
C HIS A 407 24.53 -2.40 3.23
N THR A 408 24.87 -2.32 1.94
CA THR A 408 24.04 -2.79 0.84
C THR A 408 24.82 -3.79 0.01
N LEU A 409 24.13 -4.79 -0.53
CA LEU A 409 24.66 -5.69 -1.53
C LEU A 409 24.30 -5.15 -2.92
N ALA A 410 25.21 -4.40 -3.53
CA ALA A 410 25.02 -3.86 -4.87
C ALA A 410 24.89 -4.97 -5.91
N LEU A 411 24.20 -4.68 -7.03
CA LEU A 411 24.21 -5.56 -8.20
C LEU A 411 25.64 -5.74 -8.68
N PRO A 412 26.06 -6.99 -9.06
CA PRO A 412 27.41 -7.21 -9.56
C PRO A 412 27.70 -6.32 -10.78
N GLU A 413 28.80 -5.60 -10.73
CA GLU A 413 29.20 -4.75 -11.85
C GLU A 413 29.64 -5.63 -13.02
N THR A 414 29.03 -5.46 -14.17
CA THR A 414 29.59 -5.94 -15.44
C THR A 414 30.78 -5.06 -15.78
N LYS A 415 32.00 -5.52 -15.44
CA LYS A 415 33.34 -4.92 -15.65
C LYS A 415 33.47 -3.40 -15.45
N PRO A 416 34.44 -2.91 -14.67
CA PRO A 416 34.61 -1.49 -14.40
C PRO A 416 35.17 -0.78 -15.63
N GLU A 417 34.41 0.13 -16.18
CA GLU A 417 34.96 1.33 -16.78
C GLU A 417 35.49 2.15 -15.60
N THR A 418 36.72 2.62 -15.63
CA THR A 418 37.43 3.31 -14.56
C THR A 418 36.54 4.32 -13.83
N ALA A 419 36.08 3.94 -12.67
CA ALA A 419 35.12 4.74 -11.91
C ALA A 419 35.81 5.93 -11.22
N PRO A 420 35.21 7.12 -11.25
CA PRO A 420 35.56 8.18 -10.32
C PRO A 420 35.28 7.73 -8.87
N PRO A 421 36.00 8.27 -7.88
CA PRO A 421 35.87 7.85 -6.49
C PRO A 421 34.41 7.92 -6.04
N VAL A 422 33.99 6.85 -5.34
CA VAL A 422 32.63 6.72 -4.77
C VAL A 422 32.30 8.01 -3.98
N PRO A 423 31.20 8.71 -4.33
CA PRO A 423 30.75 9.85 -3.52
C PRO A 423 30.54 9.38 -2.08
N ALA A 424 30.95 10.23 -1.15
CA ALA A 424 30.79 9.99 0.28
C ALA A 424 29.35 9.53 0.59
N PRO A 425 29.17 8.61 1.56
CA PRO A 425 27.84 8.14 1.97
C PRO A 425 26.94 9.34 2.25
N GLN A 426 25.63 9.16 1.95
CA GLN A 426 24.62 10.20 2.23
C GLN A 426 24.87 10.85 3.59
N PRO A 427 24.67 12.17 3.74
CA PRO A 427 24.90 12.81 5.00
C PRO A 427 24.23 12.02 6.11
N LYS A 428 25.03 11.49 7.02
CA LYS A 428 24.53 10.81 8.21
C LYS A 428 23.52 11.75 8.83
N TRP A 429 22.40 11.22 9.30
CA TRP A 429 21.46 11.97 10.12
C TRP A 429 22.19 12.41 11.38
N THR A 430 23.00 13.45 11.26
CA THR A 430 23.79 13.97 12.37
C THR A 430 23.02 15.10 13.04
N ARG A 431 23.14 15.20 14.35
CA ARG A 431 22.57 16.31 15.13
C ARG A 431 22.97 17.70 14.60
N ARG A 432 24.03 17.81 13.79
CA ARG A 432 24.54 19.10 13.27
C ARG A 432 23.73 19.63 12.06
N GLU A 433 23.16 18.76 11.22
CA GLU A 433 22.54 19.16 9.95
C GLU A 433 21.04 19.46 10.06
N LEU A 434 20.46 19.19 11.22
CA LEU A 434 19.07 19.54 11.53
C LEU A 434 18.88 21.01 11.96
N GLY A 435 19.91 21.80 11.93
CA GLY A 435 19.93 23.19 12.42
C GLY A 435 20.13 24.28 11.36
N ALA A 436 19.97 23.95 10.04
CA ALA A 436 19.94 24.94 8.95
C ALA A 436 18.55 25.04 8.34
#